data_99c77ce0e2f08971a9b46844750f1861
#
_entry.id   99c77ce0e2f08971a9b46844750f1861
#
_cell.length_a   1.000
_cell.length_b   1.000
_cell.length_c   1.000
_cell.angle_alpha   90.00
_cell.angle_beta   90.00
_cell.angle_gamma   90.00
#
_symmetry.space_group_name_H-M   'P 1'
#
loop_
_entity.id
_entity.type
_entity.pdbx_description
1 polymer ?
#
loop_
_entity_poly.entity_id
_entity_poly.type
_entity_poly.pdbx_seq_one_letter_code
_entity_poly.pdbx_strand_id
1 'polypeptide(L)'
;MTDLLQLAGITLDATASSREEAVALCGAKLVELGAVSQEYADAMWEREQIFPSEMGEGFAIPHGTDESRKYVIFDQLVFLRLRDEITWVNEPVSVLVGIASAGDGHVEILGNLADVLMDDEASHTLKNSSNPQEILDLIMKGV
;
A
#
# COMPACT_ATOMS: atom_id res chain seq x y z
N MET A 1 -0.89 -21.11 3.27
CA MET A 1 -1.55 -19.94 2.68
C MET A 1 -0.96 -18.66 3.27
N THR A 2 -0.59 -17.72 2.43
CA THR A 2 0.00 -16.45 2.88
C THR A 2 -1.10 -15.46 3.26
N ASP A 3 -0.99 -14.84 4.42
CA ASP A 3 -1.93 -13.80 4.82
C ASP A 3 -1.79 -12.58 3.91
N LEU A 4 -2.89 -11.89 3.65
CA LEU A 4 -2.92 -10.73 2.77
C LEU A 4 -1.97 -9.61 3.24
N LEU A 5 -1.79 -9.45 4.55
CA LEU A 5 -0.79 -8.56 5.12
C LEU A 5 0.02 -9.34 6.15
N GLN A 6 1.34 -9.19 6.14
CA GLN A 6 2.26 -9.84 7.07
C GLN A 6 3.02 -8.78 7.87
N LEU A 7 3.45 -9.12 9.08
CA LEU A 7 4.28 -8.20 9.89
C LEU A 7 5.52 -7.75 9.12
N ALA A 8 6.13 -8.65 8.36
CA ALA A 8 7.30 -8.32 7.53
C ALA A 8 6.98 -7.27 6.46
N GLY A 9 5.72 -7.07 6.12
CA GLY A 9 5.27 -6.08 5.15
C GLY A 9 4.93 -4.72 5.76
N ILE A 10 5.11 -4.54 7.06
CA ILE A 10 4.80 -3.30 7.76
C ILE A 10 6.07 -2.55 8.11
N THR A 11 6.19 -1.31 7.63
CA THR A 11 7.32 -0.43 7.93
C THR A 11 6.76 0.86 8.52
N LEU A 12 7.12 1.17 9.76
CA LEU A 12 6.58 2.32 10.49
C LEU A 12 7.48 3.55 10.48
N ASP A 13 8.66 3.43 9.88
CA ASP A 13 9.67 4.47 9.92
C ASP A 13 10.37 4.60 8.56
N ALA A 14 9.57 4.60 7.50
CA ALA A 14 10.08 4.73 6.15
C ALA A 14 10.39 6.19 5.83
N THR A 15 11.32 6.40 4.91
CA THR A 15 11.65 7.74 4.43
C THR A 15 11.59 7.75 2.91
N ALA A 16 11.00 8.80 2.36
CA ALA A 16 10.95 9.01 0.92
C ALA A 16 10.96 10.51 0.67
N SER A 17 11.69 10.96 -0.35
CA SER A 17 11.78 12.36 -0.70
C SER A 17 10.80 12.75 -1.81
N SER A 18 10.14 11.78 -2.44
CA SER A 18 9.23 12.03 -3.55
C SER A 18 8.19 10.92 -3.65
N ARG A 19 7.13 11.22 -4.40
CA ARG A 19 6.10 10.25 -4.74
C ARG A 19 6.69 9.03 -5.43
N GLU A 20 7.57 9.25 -6.40
CA GLU A 20 8.23 8.16 -7.14
C GLU A 20 8.99 7.24 -6.20
N GLU A 21 9.78 7.81 -5.29
CA GLU A 21 10.54 7.03 -4.33
C GLU A 21 9.63 6.25 -3.39
N ALA A 22 8.54 6.85 -2.94
CA ALA A 22 7.59 6.19 -2.06
C ALA A 22 6.91 4.99 -2.74
N VAL A 23 6.50 5.13 -3.99
CA VAL A 23 5.91 4.03 -4.77
C VAL A 23 6.96 2.94 -4.99
N ALA A 24 8.19 3.31 -5.27
CA ALA A 24 9.29 2.35 -5.45
C ALA A 24 9.55 1.53 -4.19
N LEU A 25 9.44 2.16 -3.01
CA LEU A 25 9.57 1.44 -1.73
C LEU A 25 8.48 0.39 -1.57
N CYS A 26 7.23 0.72 -1.93
CA CYS A 26 6.13 -0.25 -1.89
C CYS A 26 6.41 -1.44 -2.82
N GLY A 27 6.81 -1.16 -4.05
CA GLY A 27 7.12 -2.20 -5.02
C GLY A 27 8.27 -3.08 -4.57
N ALA A 28 9.34 -2.48 -4.05
CA ALA A 28 10.49 -3.20 -3.54
C ALA A 28 10.10 -4.15 -2.40
N LYS A 29 9.23 -3.71 -1.50
CA LYS A 29 8.77 -4.54 -0.39
C LYS A 29 7.94 -5.72 -0.90
N LEU A 30 7.08 -5.51 -1.88
CA LEU A 30 6.30 -6.60 -2.49
C LEU A 30 7.21 -7.62 -3.17
N VAL A 31 8.26 -7.17 -3.84
CA VAL A 31 9.25 -8.07 -4.44
C VAL A 31 10.00 -8.84 -3.36
N GLU A 32 10.43 -8.16 -2.30
CA GLU A 32 11.14 -8.76 -1.18
C GLU A 32 10.34 -9.89 -0.53
N LEU A 33 9.01 -9.70 -0.40
CA LEU A 33 8.13 -10.71 0.17
C LEU A 33 7.82 -11.86 -0.80
N GLY A 34 8.28 -11.76 -2.04
CA GLY A 34 8.05 -12.80 -3.05
C GLY A 34 6.66 -12.74 -3.69
N ALA A 35 5.91 -11.67 -3.44
CA ALA A 35 4.53 -11.56 -3.93
C ALA A 35 4.44 -11.19 -5.40
N VAL A 36 5.44 -10.49 -5.93
CA VAL A 36 5.46 -10.02 -7.32
C VAL A 36 6.87 -10.08 -7.89
N SER A 37 6.96 -10.05 -9.23
CA SER A 37 8.25 -9.85 -9.90
C SER A 37 8.54 -8.35 -10.02
N GLN A 38 9.77 -8.00 -10.40
CA GLN A 38 10.17 -6.61 -10.56
C GLN A 38 9.31 -5.86 -11.58
N GLU A 39 8.85 -6.55 -12.60
CA GLU A 39 7.99 -5.95 -13.63
C GLU A 39 6.71 -5.35 -13.04
N TYR A 40 6.15 -5.98 -11.99
CA TYR A 40 4.99 -5.41 -11.30
C TYR A 40 5.36 -4.12 -10.57
N ALA A 41 6.50 -4.12 -9.90
CA ALA A 41 6.96 -2.93 -9.17
C ALA A 41 7.15 -1.75 -10.13
N ASP A 42 7.70 -2.00 -11.31
CA ASP A 42 7.87 -0.97 -12.34
C ASP A 42 6.51 -0.47 -12.83
N ALA A 43 5.55 -1.37 -12.99
CA ALA A 43 4.19 -1.02 -13.42
C ALA A 43 3.43 -0.19 -12.38
N MET A 44 3.78 -0.31 -11.09
CA MET A 44 3.17 0.51 -10.05
C MET A 44 3.45 2.00 -10.28
N TRP A 45 4.68 2.35 -10.64
CA TRP A 45 5.00 3.73 -10.94
C TRP A 45 4.32 4.18 -12.24
N GLU A 46 4.30 3.34 -13.26
CA GLU A 46 3.61 3.61 -14.51
C GLU A 46 2.13 3.95 -14.26
N ARG A 47 1.45 3.13 -13.47
CA ARG A 47 0.03 3.34 -13.12
C ARG A 47 -0.18 4.62 -12.33
N GLU A 48 0.72 4.90 -11.39
CA GLU A 48 0.64 6.07 -10.53
C GLU A 48 0.74 7.38 -11.31
N GLN A 49 1.54 7.39 -12.37
CA GLN A 49 1.71 8.56 -13.23
C GLN A 49 0.44 8.87 -14.03
N ILE A 50 -0.34 7.83 -14.36
CA ILE A 50 -1.58 7.98 -15.12
C ILE A 50 -2.73 8.41 -14.19
N PHE A 51 -2.90 7.70 -13.08
CA PHE A 51 -3.94 7.96 -12.09
C PHE A 51 -3.32 7.91 -10.69
N PRO A 52 -3.09 9.06 -10.06
CA PRO A 52 -2.56 9.09 -8.69
C PRO A 52 -3.47 8.31 -7.73
N SER A 53 -2.87 7.55 -6.83
CA SER A 53 -3.60 6.69 -5.92
C SER A 53 -3.88 7.32 -4.55
N GLU A 54 -3.65 8.62 -4.40
CA GLU A 54 -3.99 9.32 -3.15
C GLU A 54 -5.50 9.28 -2.91
N MET A 55 -5.87 9.04 -1.65
CA MET A 55 -7.27 8.89 -1.26
C MET A 55 -7.79 10.07 -0.46
N GLY A 56 -6.93 10.99 -0.08
CA GLY A 56 -7.24 11.97 0.94
C GLY A 56 -6.89 11.45 2.32
N GLU A 57 -7.02 12.27 3.35
CA GLU A 57 -6.72 11.92 4.75
C GLU A 57 -5.28 11.45 4.97
N GLY A 58 -4.36 11.71 4.03
CA GLY A 58 -2.95 11.35 4.17
C GLY A 58 -2.59 9.95 3.68
N PHE A 59 -3.50 9.25 3.00
CA PHE A 59 -3.29 7.89 2.50
C PHE A 59 -3.15 7.83 0.99
N ALA A 60 -2.32 6.88 0.51
CA ALA A 60 -2.27 6.48 -0.89
C ALA A 60 -2.25 4.96 -0.97
N ILE A 61 -2.79 4.42 -2.06
CA ILE A 61 -2.90 2.96 -2.26
C ILE A 61 -2.28 2.54 -3.60
N PRO A 62 -0.94 2.65 -3.73
CA PRO A 62 -0.27 2.29 -4.99
C PRO A 62 -0.51 0.84 -5.38
N HIS A 63 -0.74 0.62 -6.68
CA HIS A 63 -0.91 -0.72 -7.25
C HIS A 63 -0.52 -0.69 -8.71
N GLY A 64 -0.36 -1.85 -9.33
CA GLY A 64 0.07 -1.95 -10.71
C GLY A 64 -1.05 -1.74 -11.72
N THR A 65 -0.68 -1.79 -13.00
CA THR A 65 -1.64 -1.72 -14.10
C THR A 65 -2.39 -3.05 -14.22
N ASP A 66 -3.51 -3.05 -14.94
CA ASP A 66 -4.26 -4.29 -15.20
C ASP A 66 -3.39 -5.31 -15.93
N GLU A 67 -2.58 -4.86 -16.88
CA GLU A 67 -1.69 -5.73 -17.63
C GLU A 67 -0.62 -6.38 -16.76
N SER A 68 -0.21 -5.71 -15.68
CA SER A 68 0.83 -6.21 -14.78
C SER A 68 0.35 -7.29 -13.82
N ARG A 69 -0.95 -7.57 -13.75
CA ARG A 69 -1.48 -8.62 -12.87
C ARG A 69 -0.84 -9.98 -13.12
N LYS A 70 -0.41 -10.25 -14.34
CA LYS A 70 0.29 -11.49 -14.68
C LYS A 70 1.62 -11.67 -13.95
N TYR A 71 2.15 -10.59 -13.37
CA TYR A 71 3.41 -10.63 -12.62
C TYR A 71 3.18 -10.81 -11.11
N VAL A 72 1.92 -10.93 -10.68
CA VAL A 72 1.59 -11.19 -9.28
C VAL A 72 1.68 -12.70 -9.03
N ILE A 73 2.47 -13.08 -8.04
CA ILE A 73 2.67 -14.48 -7.64
C ILE A 73 1.61 -14.89 -6.64
N PHE A 74 1.34 -14.03 -5.65
CA PHE A 74 0.22 -14.19 -4.74
C PHE A 74 -0.25 -12.81 -4.28
N ASP A 75 -1.51 -12.71 -3.87
CA ASP A 75 -2.09 -11.44 -3.41
C ASP A 75 -1.41 -11.02 -2.11
N GLN A 76 -1.04 -9.75 -2.01
CA GLN A 76 -0.30 -9.23 -0.86
C GLN A 76 -0.49 -7.73 -0.73
N LEU A 77 -0.57 -7.26 0.52
CA LEU A 77 -0.51 -5.83 0.85
C LEU A 77 0.81 -5.55 1.57
N VAL A 78 1.29 -4.32 1.46
CA VAL A 78 2.38 -3.80 2.28
C VAL A 78 1.94 -2.46 2.85
N PHE A 79 2.38 -2.16 4.07
CA PHE A 79 2.03 -0.93 4.78
C PHE A 79 3.32 -0.15 5.06
N LEU A 80 3.40 1.07 4.54
CA LEU A 80 4.54 1.95 4.79
C LEU A 80 4.05 3.25 5.40
N ARG A 81 4.58 3.59 6.57
CA ARG A 81 4.35 4.90 7.18
C ARG A 81 5.62 5.71 7.04
N LEU A 82 5.51 6.88 6.44
CA LEU A 82 6.64 7.78 6.25
C LEU A 82 6.88 8.57 7.53
N ARG A 83 8.14 8.74 7.89
CA ARG A 83 8.55 9.57 9.01
C ARG A 83 8.07 11.00 8.81
N ASP A 84 8.27 11.52 7.60
CA ASP A 84 7.83 12.84 7.20
C ASP A 84 6.87 12.73 6.03
N GLU A 85 5.74 13.41 6.09
CA GLU A 85 4.79 13.38 4.98
C GLU A 85 5.39 14.05 3.74
N ILE A 86 4.94 13.62 2.57
CA ILE A 86 5.36 14.20 1.29
C ILE A 86 4.13 14.69 0.53
N THR A 87 4.32 15.68 -0.33
CA THR A 87 3.25 16.12 -1.21
C THR A 87 3.11 15.09 -2.33
N TRP A 88 1.94 14.47 -2.44
CA TRP A 88 1.69 13.45 -3.48
C TRP A 88 1.52 14.11 -4.85
N VAL A 89 0.33 14.62 -5.12
CA VAL A 89 0.09 15.49 -6.28
C VAL A 89 -0.39 16.84 -5.76
N ASN A 90 -1.48 16.87 -5.02
CA ASN A 90 -2.05 18.08 -4.43
C ASN A 90 -2.19 18.01 -2.92
N GLU A 91 -2.00 16.83 -2.32
CA GLU A 91 -2.25 16.59 -0.92
C GLU A 91 -1.07 15.91 -0.25
N PRO A 92 -0.90 16.12 1.07
CA PRO A 92 0.15 15.40 1.81
C PRO A 92 -0.23 13.94 1.99
N VAL A 93 0.77 13.07 1.89
CA VAL A 93 0.62 11.63 2.15
C VAL A 93 1.68 11.19 3.14
N SER A 94 1.26 10.49 4.18
CA SER A 94 2.16 9.94 5.20
C SER A 94 2.09 8.42 5.28
N VAL A 95 1.03 7.80 4.75
CA VAL A 95 0.85 6.34 4.81
C VAL A 95 0.52 5.80 3.42
N LEU A 96 1.25 4.77 3.03
CA LEU A 96 1.00 4.06 1.78
C LEU A 96 0.62 2.62 2.08
N VAL A 97 -0.40 2.12 1.39
CA VAL A 97 -0.73 0.69 1.39
C VAL A 97 -0.56 0.20 -0.04
N GLY A 98 0.54 -0.49 -0.29
CA GLY A 98 0.81 -1.06 -1.61
C GLY A 98 0.01 -2.34 -1.79
N ILE A 99 -0.55 -2.53 -2.99
CA ILE A 99 -1.46 -3.64 -3.26
C ILE A 99 -0.99 -4.45 -4.46
N ALA A 100 -0.91 -5.77 -4.29
CA ALA A 100 -0.70 -6.71 -5.37
C ALA A 100 -1.85 -7.71 -5.36
N SER A 101 -2.58 -7.81 -6.47
CA SER A 101 -3.68 -8.77 -6.61
C SER A 101 -3.82 -9.16 -8.07
N ALA A 102 -3.90 -10.47 -8.32
CA ALA A 102 -3.98 -11.01 -9.68
C ALA A 102 -5.41 -11.21 -10.15
N GLY A 103 -6.36 -11.39 -9.23
CA GLY A 103 -7.69 -11.84 -9.56
C GLY A 103 -8.79 -10.80 -9.44
N ASP A 104 -10.02 -11.27 -9.56
CA ASP A 104 -11.22 -10.44 -9.48
C ASP A 104 -11.43 -9.85 -8.07
N GLY A 105 -10.81 -10.45 -7.04
CA GLY A 105 -10.84 -9.92 -5.68
C GLY A 105 -10.18 -8.55 -5.51
N HIS A 106 -9.45 -8.10 -6.52
CA HIS A 106 -8.79 -6.80 -6.52
C HIS A 106 -9.74 -5.65 -6.16
N VAL A 107 -10.92 -5.59 -6.78
CA VAL A 107 -11.90 -4.53 -6.54
C VAL A 107 -12.45 -4.61 -5.12
N GLU A 108 -12.70 -5.81 -4.62
CA GLU A 108 -13.20 -6.02 -3.26
C GLU A 108 -12.16 -5.58 -2.23
N ILE A 109 -10.90 -5.94 -2.44
CA ILE A 109 -9.81 -5.54 -1.55
C ILE A 109 -9.70 -4.01 -1.51
N LEU A 110 -9.75 -3.35 -2.66
CA LEU A 110 -9.67 -1.89 -2.73
C LEU A 110 -10.83 -1.23 -1.98
N GLY A 111 -12.05 -1.73 -2.15
CA GLY A 111 -13.22 -1.18 -1.49
C GLY A 111 -13.17 -1.35 0.03
N ASN A 112 -12.81 -2.54 0.48
CA ASN A 112 -12.71 -2.82 1.91
C ASN A 112 -11.59 -2.01 2.56
N LEU A 113 -10.46 -1.90 1.89
CA LEU A 113 -9.34 -1.11 2.38
C LEU A 113 -9.72 0.37 2.47
N ALA A 114 -10.40 0.90 1.46
CA ALA A 114 -10.87 2.28 1.47
C ALA A 114 -11.76 2.56 2.69
N ASP A 115 -12.66 1.63 3.03
CA ASP A 115 -13.53 1.78 4.19
C ASP A 115 -12.72 1.86 5.49
N VAL A 116 -11.68 1.05 5.63
CA VAL A 116 -10.80 1.08 6.81
C VAL A 116 -10.06 2.42 6.89
N LEU A 117 -9.47 2.86 5.78
CA LEU A 117 -8.66 4.07 5.76
C LEU A 117 -9.49 5.34 5.99
N MET A 118 -10.76 5.33 5.63
CA MET A 118 -11.65 6.47 5.79
C MET A 118 -12.39 6.49 7.13
N ASP A 119 -12.26 5.44 7.95
CA ASP A 119 -12.79 5.42 9.30
C ASP A 119 -11.89 6.29 10.20
N ASP A 120 -12.47 7.28 10.90
CA ASP A 120 -11.69 8.24 11.68
C ASP A 120 -10.83 7.58 12.76
N GLU A 121 -11.38 6.62 13.49
CA GLU A 121 -10.66 5.91 14.54
C GLU A 121 -9.55 5.04 13.97
N ALA A 122 -9.85 4.27 12.92
CA ALA A 122 -8.85 3.43 12.27
C ALA A 122 -7.73 4.27 11.65
N SER A 123 -8.10 5.35 10.98
CA SER A 123 -7.14 6.29 10.39
C SER A 123 -6.15 6.82 11.42
N HIS A 124 -6.66 7.23 12.58
CA HIS A 124 -5.81 7.74 13.66
C HIS A 124 -4.82 6.68 14.14
N THR A 125 -5.28 5.45 14.34
CA THR A 125 -4.42 4.34 14.76
C THR A 125 -3.36 4.03 13.73
N LEU A 126 -3.73 3.96 12.45
CA LEU A 126 -2.79 3.65 11.37
C LEU A 126 -1.70 4.70 11.24
N LYS A 127 -2.02 5.95 11.53
CA LYS A 127 -1.04 7.04 11.45
C LYS A 127 -0.14 7.16 12.68
N ASN A 128 -0.57 6.66 13.83
CA ASN A 128 0.09 6.97 15.10
C ASN A 128 0.56 5.77 15.91
N SER A 129 0.03 4.58 15.70
CA SER A 129 0.42 3.40 16.48
C SER A 129 1.88 3.04 16.27
N SER A 130 2.59 2.71 17.33
CA SER A 130 3.94 2.20 17.27
C SER A 130 3.98 0.67 17.32
N ASN A 131 2.82 0.02 17.34
CA ASN A 131 2.70 -1.43 17.43
C ASN A 131 2.30 -2.02 16.06
N PRO A 132 3.22 -2.68 15.33
CA PRO A 132 2.89 -3.28 14.03
C PRO A 132 1.75 -4.30 14.08
N GLN A 133 1.63 -5.03 15.20
CA GLN A 133 0.56 -6.02 15.34
C GLN A 133 -0.82 -5.36 15.37
N GLU A 134 -0.93 -4.20 16.00
CA GLU A 134 -2.19 -3.45 16.04
C GLU A 134 -2.60 -3.01 14.63
N ILE A 135 -1.63 -2.56 13.84
CA ILE A 135 -1.87 -2.17 12.45
C ILE A 135 -2.28 -3.38 11.61
N LEU A 136 -1.58 -4.50 11.78
CA LEU A 136 -1.90 -5.74 11.08
C LEU A 136 -3.34 -6.18 11.37
N ASP A 137 -3.70 -6.22 12.64
CA ASP A 137 -5.02 -6.68 13.07
C ASP A 137 -6.12 -5.77 12.53
N LEU A 138 -5.90 -4.46 12.55
CA LEU A 138 -6.87 -3.49 12.09
C LEU A 138 -7.14 -3.62 10.58
N ILE A 139 -6.09 -3.75 9.79
CA ILE A 139 -6.23 -3.91 8.33
C ILE A 139 -6.82 -5.28 7.98
N MET A 140 -6.33 -6.34 8.59
CA MET A 140 -6.79 -7.69 8.28
C MET A 140 -8.25 -7.90 8.69
N LYS A 141 -8.73 -7.21 9.70
CA LYS A 141 -10.13 -7.26 10.10
C LYS A 141 -11.04 -6.64 9.05
N GLY A 142 -10.56 -5.62 8.35
CA GLY A 142 -11.35 -4.86 7.38
C GLY A 142 -11.35 -5.44 5.96
N VAL A 143 -10.29 -6.16 5.60
CA VAL A 143 -10.15 -6.65 4.22
C VAL A 143 -10.49 -8.12 3.99
#